data_17818a5b767e8d589541058bf6dd5926
#
_entry.id   17818a5b767e8d589541058bf6dd5926
#
_cell.length_a   1.000
_cell.length_b   1.000
_cell.length_c   1.000
_cell.angle_alpha   90.00
_cell.angle_beta   90.00
_cell.angle_gamma   90.00
#
_symmetry.space_group_name_H-M   'P 1'
#
loop_
_entity.id
_entity.type
_entity.pdbx_description
1 polymer ?
#
loop_
_entity_poly.entity_id
_entity_poly.type
_entity_poly.pdbx_seq_one_letter_code
_entity_poly.pdbx_strand_id
1 'polypeptide(L)'
;MNFDAFIARCRLEWPEFSNPARLSRARHPSDRSLESILGQIPGMATENKLKLLNCSVAALADDEVYVEVGCYKGASIVGAAAGNPRARIFACDNFSQFDGAADELRSTLDAHTAPGQVTFCDMDFRDFMRTARWHPARIGAYFYDGGHSFRDQYDGVALAIPHLADDALVIIDDTNKRAARSANHLIARAIPGFELILNLRTPRNHSPTWWNGVQVFRYRRSPGDASVSFPTAGFAIRKFIYDDLLLEMKLRRRARRALRKSRRPK
;
A
#
# COMPACT_ATOMS: atom_id res chain seq x y z
N MET A 1 5.86 5.53 -15.71
CA MET A 1 6.92 4.60 -15.28
C MET A 1 7.27 3.61 -16.40
N ASN A 2 8.41 2.96 -16.32
CA ASN A 2 8.74 1.87 -17.25
C ASN A 2 8.14 0.54 -16.73
N PHE A 3 6.91 0.24 -17.16
CA PHE A 3 6.19 -0.94 -16.71
C PHE A 3 6.87 -2.24 -17.13
N ASP A 4 7.47 -2.30 -18.34
CA ASP A 4 8.16 -3.50 -18.82
C ASP A 4 9.42 -3.78 -18.01
N ALA A 5 10.14 -2.73 -17.60
CA ALA A 5 11.29 -2.85 -16.70
C ALA A 5 10.85 -3.35 -15.30
N PHE A 6 9.72 -2.88 -14.77
CA PHE A 6 9.15 -3.41 -13.53
C PHE A 6 8.85 -4.91 -13.64
N ILE A 7 8.15 -5.33 -14.69
CA ILE A 7 7.82 -6.75 -14.93
C ILE A 7 9.08 -7.59 -15.07
N ALA A 8 10.07 -7.12 -15.83
CA ALA A 8 11.34 -7.83 -16.02
C ALA A 8 12.06 -8.03 -14.68
N ARG A 9 12.16 -6.99 -13.85
CA ARG A 9 12.75 -7.08 -12.50
C ARG A 9 12.00 -8.06 -11.61
N CYS A 10 10.68 -7.99 -11.57
CA CYS A 10 9.88 -8.93 -10.79
C CYS A 10 10.06 -10.39 -11.24
N ARG A 11 10.23 -10.65 -12.52
CA ARG A 11 10.52 -12.01 -13.05
C ARG A 11 11.90 -12.54 -12.66
N LEU A 12 12.88 -11.67 -12.49
CA LEU A 12 14.20 -12.05 -11.96
C LEU A 12 14.11 -12.43 -10.48
N GLU A 13 13.30 -11.69 -9.72
CA GLU A 13 13.15 -11.93 -8.28
C GLU A 13 12.25 -13.14 -7.97
N TRP A 14 11.22 -13.37 -8.78
CA TRP A 14 10.29 -14.49 -8.60
C TRP A 14 10.08 -15.23 -9.92
N PRO A 15 10.70 -16.40 -10.11
CA PRO A 15 10.43 -17.26 -11.28
C PRO A 15 8.94 -17.57 -11.45
N GLU A 16 8.17 -17.57 -10.35
CA GLU A 16 6.73 -17.78 -10.30
C GLU A 16 5.89 -16.56 -10.67
N PHE A 17 6.48 -15.42 -10.97
CA PHE A 17 5.79 -14.13 -11.14
C PHE A 17 4.59 -14.20 -12.10
N SER A 18 4.70 -14.99 -13.15
CA SER A 18 3.60 -15.19 -14.12
C SER A 18 2.44 -16.05 -13.57
N ASN A 19 2.57 -16.60 -12.36
CA ASN A 19 1.53 -17.40 -11.73
C ASN A 19 1.21 -16.84 -10.31
N PRO A 20 0.20 -15.95 -10.17
CA PRO A 20 -0.12 -15.32 -8.89
C PRO A 20 -0.41 -16.31 -7.76
N ALA A 21 -0.96 -17.50 -8.04
CA ALA A 21 -1.24 -18.50 -7.04
C ALA A 21 0.05 -19.15 -6.48
N ARG A 22 1.09 -19.29 -7.29
CA ARG A 22 2.42 -19.73 -6.84
C ARG A 22 3.17 -18.59 -6.17
N LEU A 23 3.18 -17.41 -6.78
CA LEU A 23 3.80 -16.20 -6.25
C LEU A 23 3.27 -15.86 -4.84
N SER A 24 1.97 -16.04 -4.58
CA SER A 24 1.40 -15.80 -3.24
C SER A 24 1.99 -16.71 -2.15
N ARG A 25 2.66 -17.78 -2.54
CA ARG A 25 3.33 -18.76 -1.65
C ARG A 25 4.86 -18.64 -1.67
N ALA A 26 5.42 -17.79 -2.51
CA ALA A 26 6.86 -17.53 -2.55
C ALA A 26 7.33 -17.06 -1.17
N ARG A 27 8.35 -17.71 -0.62
CA ARG A 27 8.83 -17.40 0.74
C ARG A 27 9.68 -16.15 0.77
N HIS A 28 10.48 -15.93 -0.24
CA HIS A 28 11.41 -14.82 -0.38
C HIS A 28 11.70 -14.55 -1.86
N PRO A 29 12.20 -13.36 -2.22
CA PRO A 29 12.73 -13.08 -3.55
C PRO A 29 14.06 -13.82 -3.79
N SER A 30 14.54 -13.84 -5.00
CA SER A 30 15.85 -14.43 -5.34
C SER A 30 17.00 -13.63 -4.73
N ASP A 31 16.95 -12.30 -4.82
CA ASP A 31 17.91 -11.42 -4.14
C ASP A 31 17.42 -11.11 -2.72
N ARG A 32 18.17 -11.63 -1.72
CA ARG A 32 17.92 -11.52 -0.29
C ARG A 32 18.54 -10.28 0.36
N SER A 33 19.06 -9.33 -0.42
CA SER A 33 19.80 -8.14 0.08
C SER A 33 18.97 -7.27 1.03
N LEU A 34 17.64 -7.31 0.95
CA LEU A 34 16.74 -6.52 1.81
C LEU A 34 16.33 -7.23 3.11
N GLU A 35 16.75 -8.49 3.32
CA GLU A 35 16.41 -9.23 4.55
C GLU A 35 16.93 -8.54 5.81
N SER A 36 18.13 -7.97 5.74
CA SER A 36 18.75 -7.26 6.86
C SER A 36 17.95 -6.06 7.36
N ILE A 37 17.17 -5.40 6.48
CA ILE A 37 16.30 -4.27 6.84
C ILE A 37 15.27 -4.70 7.87
N LEU A 38 14.65 -5.88 7.68
CA LEU A 38 13.65 -6.41 8.61
C LEU A 38 14.21 -6.77 9.97
N GLY A 39 15.50 -7.10 10.05
CA GLY A 39 16.20 -7.34 11.32
C GLY A 39 16.57 -6.06 12.07
N GLN A 40 16.76 -4.97 11.36
CA GLN A 40 17.19 -3.68 11.91
C GLN A 40 16.03 -2.74 12.20
N ILE A 41 14.99 -2.75 11.38
CA ILE A 41 13.85 -1.85 11.47
C ILE A 41 12.60 -2.65 11.82
N PRO A 42 12.09 -2.55 13.06
CA PRO A 42 10.85 -3.20 13.45
C PRO A 42 9.68 -2.75 12.57
N GLY A 43 8.98 -3.69 11.94
CA GLY A 43 7.90 -3.35 11.03
C GLY A 43 6.94 -4.51 10.76
N MET A 44 5.86 -4.21 10.04
CA MET A 44 4.82 -5.17 9.64
C MET A 44 4.95 -5.50 8.15
N ALA A 45 6.19 -5.69 7.69
CA ALA A 45 6.51 -6.00 6.30
C ALA A 45 7.10 -7.40 6.15
N THR A 46 7.27 -7.84 4.92
CA THR A 46 7.98 -9.06 4.54
C THR A 46 9.02 -8.71 3.49
N GLU A 47 10.04 -9.55 3.35
CA GLU A 47 11.08 -9.37 2.34
C GLU A 47 10.49 -9.27 0.92
N ASN A 48 9.49 -10.09 0.61
CA ASN A 48 8.76 -10.01 -0.66
C ASN A 48 8.11 -8.63 -0.89
N LYS A 49 7.49 -8.05 0.16
CA LYS A 49 6.91 -6.70 0.06
C LYS A 49 7.99 -5.65 -0.19
N LEU A 50 9.06 -5.66 0.60
CA LEU A 50 10.18 -4.73 0.41
C LEU A 50 10.74 -4.81 -1.01
N LYS A 51 10.97 -6.02 -1.53
CA LYS A 51 11.50 -6.22 -2.88
C LYS A 51 10.52 -5.77 -3.97
N LEU A 52 9.21 -5.98 -3.79
CA LEU A 52 8.19 -5.50 -4.73
C LEU A 52 8.20 -3.97 -4.84
N LEU A 53 8.25 -3.28 -3.69
CA LEU A 53 8.36 -1.82 -3.63
C LEU A 53 9.68 -1.33 -4.25
N ASN A 54 10.79 -2.01 -3.96
CA ASN A 54 12.09 -1.72 -4.54
C ASN A 54 12.08 -1.83 -6.08
N CYS A 55 11.51 -2.91 -6.62
CA CYS A 55 11.34 -3.07 -8.07
C CYS A 55 10.49 -1.95 -8.69
N SER A 56 9.46 -1.49 -7.98
CA SER A 56 8.60 -0.39 -8.47
C SER A 56 9.35 0.94 -8.52
N VAL A 57 10.15 1.24 -7.51
CA VAL A 57 10.98 2.45 -7.45
C VAL A 57 12.09 2.41 -8.51
N ALA A 58 12.72 1.28 -8.70
CA ALA A 58 13.76 1.11 -9.72
C ALA A 58 13.26 1.24 -11.17
N ALA A 59 11.95 1.25 -11.38
CA ALA A 59 11.30 1.40 -12.69
C ALA A 59 10.68 2.79 -12.91
N LEU A 60 10.88 3.75 -12.00
CA LEU A 60 10.43 5.13 -12.17
C LEU A 60 11.17 5.82 -13.31
N ALA A 61 10.48 6.73 -14.00
CA ALA A 61 11.12 7.69 -14.90
C ALA A 61 11.76 8.84 -14.07
N ASP A 62 12.67 9.59 -14.69
CA ASP A 62 13.44 10.65 -13.98
C ASP A 62 12.56 11.79 -13.44
N ASP A 63 11.42 12.03 -14.06
CA ASP A 63 10.44 13.07 -13.67
C ASP A 63 9.34 12.56 -12.75
N GLU A 64 9.40 11.27 -12.36
CA GLU A 64 8.42 10.64 -11.49
C GLU A 64 8.91 10.50 -10.05
N VAL A 65 7.95 10.22 -9.16
CA VAL A 65 8.20 10.00 -7.73
C VAL A 65 7.52 8.72 -7.23
N TYR A 66 8.06 8.18 -6.15
CA TYR A 66 7.37 7.20 -5.32
C TYR A 66 6.65 7.92 -4.19
N VAL A 67 5.40 7.53 -3.93
CA VAL A 67 4.58 8.06 -2.83
C VAL A 67 4.06 6.92 -1.97
N GLU A 68 4.21 7.06 -0.64
CA GLU A 68 3.76 6.08 0.35
C GLU A 68 2.86 6.69 1.40
N VAL A 69 1.76 6.01 1.72
CA VAL A 69 0.84 6.34 2.81
C VAL A 69 0.85 5.21 3.84
N GLY A 70 1.16 5.54 5.10
CA GLY A 70 1.31 4.56 6.17
C GLY A 70 2.73 4.01 6.25
N CYS A 71 3.59 4.69 6.98
CA CYS A 71 5.04 4.43 6.99
C CYS A 71 5.51 3.71 8.25
N TYR A 72 4.77 3.85 9.35
CA TYR A 72 5.15 3.37 10.68
C TYR A 72 6.60 3.72 11.02
N LYS A 73 7.51 2.74 11.10
CA LYS A 73 8.93 2.94 11.43
C LYS A 73 9.87 2.96 10.20
N GLY A 74 9.31 2.95 8.99
CA GLY A 74 10.04 3.21 7.75
C GLY A 74 10.63 1.99 7.02
N ALA A 75 10.37 0.74 7.46
CA ALA A 75 10.94 -0.44 6.81
C ALA A 75 10.61 -0.53 5.31
N SER A 76 9.37 -0.22 4.91
CA SER A 76 8.92 -0.18 3.51
C SER A 76 9.64 0.91 2.70
N ILE A 77 9.78 2.12 3.27
CA ILE A 77 10.47 3.24 2.62
C ILE A 77 11.95 2.89 2.40
N VAL A 78 12.63 2.38 3.44
CA VAL A 78 14.05 1.99 3.33
C VAL A 78 14.23 0.88 2.31
N GLY A 79 13.32 -0.12 2.29
CA GLY A 79 13.32 -1.17 1.27
C GLY A 79 13.13 -0.63 -0.14
N ALA A 80 12.21 0.31 -0.33
CA ALA A 80 11.96 0.98 -1.61
C ALA A 80 13.19 1.81 -2.07
N ALA A 81 13.83 2.54 -1.14
CA ALA A 81 14.98 3.41 -1.39
C ALA A 81 16.29 2.65 -1.68
N ALA A 82 16.44 1.44 -1.13
CA ALA A 82 17.67 0.66 -1.20
C ALA A 82 18.14 0.45 -2.65
N GLY A 83 19.38 0.84 -2.96
CA GLY A 83 19.94 0.75 -4.32
C GLY A 83 19.34 1.72 -5.35
N ASN A 84 18.43 2.61 -4.94
CA ASN A 84 17.79 3.62 -5.78
C ASN A 84 18.11 5.06 -5.32
N PRO A 85 19.38 5.49 -5.23
CA PRO A 85 19.76 6.75 -4.56
C PRO A 85 19.24 8.01 -5.24
N ARG A 86 18.82 7.94 -6.51
CA ARG A 86 18.25 9.07 -7.25
C ARG A 86 16.72 9.16 -7.17
N ALA A 87 16.07 8.14 -6.63
CA ALA A 87 14.63 8.14 -6.49
C ALA A 87 14.18 9.20 -5.47
N ARG A 88 13.18 9.98 -5.82
CA ARG A 88 12.51 10.93 -4.92
C ARG A 88 11.30 10.24 -4.30
N ILE A 89 11.29 10.19 -2.97
CA ILE A 89 10.28 9.49 -2.19
C ILE A 89 9.52 10.50 -1.34
N PHE A 90 8.20 10.46 -1.39
CA PHE A 90 7.31 11.24 -0.54
C PHE A 90 6.47 10.29 0.30
N ALA A 91 6.40 10.53 1.59
CA ALA A 91 5.73 9.64 2.50
C ALA A 91 4.92 10.39 3.56
N CYS A 92 3.79 9.84 4.00
CA CYS A 92 3.04 10.38 5.12
C CYS A 92 2.54 9.29 6.08
N ASP A 93 2.48 9.69 7.34
CA ASP A 93 1.80 8.97 8.41
C ASP A 93 1.32 10.00 9.45
N ASN A 94 0.21 9.76 10.11
CA ASN A 94 -0.27 10.58 11.23
C ASN A 94 -0.17 9.83 12.56
N PHE A 95 0.41 8.64 12.56
CA PHE A 95 0.61 7.76 13.71
C PHE A 95 -0.62 7.49 14.57
N SER A 96 -1.83 7.72 14.03
CA SER A 96 -3.09 7.55 14.76
C SER A 96 -3.32 6.13 15.28
N GLN A 97 -2.60 5.15 14.76
CA GLN A 97 -2.66 3.75 15.18
C GLN A 97 -1.46 3.32 16.04
N PHE A 98 -0.36 4.08 16.04
CA PHE A 98 0.91 3.69 16.65
C PHE A 98 1.60 4.91 17.26
N ASP A 99 1.22 5.26 18.48
CA ASP A 99 1.80 6.40 19.20
C ASP A 99 3.34 6.29 19.31
N GLY A 100 4.02 7.44 19.18
CA GLY A 100 5.46 7.57 19.41
C GLY A 100 6.39 7.09 18.28
N ALA A 101 5.86 6.63 17.14
CA ALA A 101 6.70 6.12 16.05
C ALA A 101 7.33 7.22 15.17
N ALA A 102 6.95 8.47 15.28
CA ALA A 102 7.42 9.56 14.44
C ALA A 102 8.94 9.79 14.55
N ASP A 103 9.48 9.82 15.76
CA ASP A 103 10.91 10.05 15.99
C ASP A 103 11.75 8.83 15.58
N GLU A 104 11.23 7.61 15.80
CA GLU A 104 11.87 6.40 15.30
C GLU A 104 11.90 6.39 13.77
N LEU A 105 10.83 6.80 13.10
CA LEU A 105 10.80 6.91 11.64
C LEU A 105 11.86 7.90 11.16
N ARG A 106 11.94 9.12 11.72
CA ARG A 106 12.95 10.12 11.32
C ARG A 106 14.36 9.57 11.49
N SER A 107 14.66 8.98 12.64
CA SER A 107 15.98 8.36 12.90
C SER A 107 16.28 7.23 11.91
N THR A 108 15.27 6.43 11.55
CA THR A 108 15.40 5.37 10.55
C THR A 108 15.74 5.94 9.17
N LEU A 109 15.03 6.98 8.74
CA LEU A 109 15.26 7.60 7.43
C LEU A 109 16.65 8.24 7.36
N ASP A 110 17.07 8.96 8.40
CA ASP A 110 18.39 9.59 8.48
C ASP A 110 19.52 8.55 8.42
N ALA A 111 19.33 7.38 9.03
CA ALA A 111 20.33 6.33 9.07
C ALA A 111 20.44 5.48 7.79
N HIS A 112 19.34 5.34 7.04
CA HIS A 112 19.22 4.33 5.98
C HIS A 112 18.90 4.87 4.59
N THR A 113 18.68 6.18 4.42
CA THR A 113 18.39 6.78 3.11
C THR A 113 19.38 7.90 2.78
N ALA A 114 19.52 8.24 1.50
CA ALA A 114 20.40 9.34 1.11
C ALA A 114 19.83 10.69 1.59
N PRO A 115 20.68 11.67 1.95
CA PRO A 115 20.21 12.98 2.35
C PRO A 115 19.27 13.61 1.31
N GLY A 116 18.08 14.01 1.73
CA GLY A 116 17.06 14.62 0.86
C GLY A 116 16.32 13.66 -0.08
N GLN A 117 16.60 12.36 -0.01
CA GLN A 117 15.92 11.35 -0.83
C GLN A 117 14.44 11.18 -0.43
N VAL A 118 14.15 11.27 0.87
CA VAL A 118 12.80 11.08 1.43
C VAL A 118 12.27 12.38 2.00
N THR A 119 11.08 12.80 1.56
CA THR A 119 10.29 13.87 2.18
C THR A 119 9.17 13.25 2.99
N PHE A 120 9.34 13.21 4.30
CA PHE A 120 8.30 12.72 5.22
C PHE A 120 7.38 13.85 5.68
N CYS A 121 6.07 13.59 5.72
CA CYS A 121 5.02 14.51 6.16
C CYS A 121 4.20 13.86 7.28
N ASP A 122 4.30 14.41 8.50
CA ASP A 122 3.49 14.01 9.66
C ASP A 122 2.11 14.66 9.53
N MET A 123 1.18 13.98 8.85
CA MET A 123 -0.18 14.47 8.58
C MET A 123 -1.13 13.37 8.11
N ASP A 124 -2.43 13.66 8.13
CA ASP A 124 -3.44 12.80 7.49
C ASP A 124 -3.21 12.70 5.98
N PHE A 125 -3.38 11.49 5.43
CA PHE A 125 -3.12 11.24 4.02
C PHE A 125 -4.04 12.03 3.06
N ARG A 126 -5.24 12.41 3.49
CA ARG A 126 -6.15 13.23 2.68
C ARG A 126 -5.60 14.65 2.52
N ASP A 127 -5.02 15.19 3.59
CA ASP A 127 -4.34 16.49 3.54
C ASP A 127 -3.04 16.38 2.73
N PHE A 128 -2.29 15.32 2.92
CA PHE A 128 -1.07 15.04 2.16
C PHE A 128 -1.34 15.01 0.65
N MET A 129 -2.37 14.28 0.22
CA MET A 129 -2.75 14.23 -1.21
C MET A 129 -3.20 15.60 -1.74
N ARG A 130 -3.91 16.40 -0.93
CA ARG A 130 -4.31 17.77 -1.33
C ARG A 130 -3.12 18.71 -1.47
N THR A 131 -2.08 18.56 -0.66
CA THR A 131 -0.89 19.42 -0.75
C THR A 131 -0.02 19.12 -1.96
N ALA A 132 -0.04 17.88 -2.44
CA ALA A 132 0.69 17.41 -3.62
C ALA A 132 2.14 17.90 -3.66
N ARG A 133 2.89 17.75 -2.58
CA ARG A 133 4.23 18.33 -2.38
C ARG A 133 5.28 17.89 -3.41
N TRP A 134 4.97 16.90 -4.22
CA TRP A 134 5.82 16.42 -5.30
C TRP A 134 5.66 17.21 -6.62
N HIS A 135 4.68 18.09 -6.71
CA HIS A 135 4.51 18.88 -7.93
C HIS A 135 5.77 19.66 -8.31
N PRO A 136 6.08 19.77 -9.65
CA PRO A 136 5.30 19.34 -10.81
C PRO A 136 5.46 17.86 -11.19
N ALA A 137 6.25 17.06 -10.47
CA ALA A 137 6.40 15.64 -10.73
C ALA A 137 5.06 14.89 -10.64
N ARG A 138 5.03 13.68 -11.22
CA ARG A 138 3.88 12.77 -11.18
C ARG A 138 4.23 11.51 -10.38
N ILE A 139 3.23 10.88 -9.81
CA ILE A 139 3.42 9.62 -9.06
C ILE A 139 3.52 8.48 -10.05
N GLY A 140 4.72 7.91 -10.24
CA GLY A 140 4.93 6.71 -11.05
C GLY A 140 4.65 5.43 -10.28
N ALA A 141 4.92 5.41 -8.97
CA ALA A 141 4.57 4.29 -8.09
C ALA A 141 3.97 4.82 -6.78
N TYR A 142 2.84 4.25 -6.40
CA TYR A 142 2.08 4.60 -5.21
C TYR A 142 1.89 3.37 -4.32
N PHE A 143 2.21 3.48 -3.03
CA PHE A 143 1.95 2.44 -2.05
C PHE A 143 0.99 2.95 -0.97
N TYR A 144 -0.09 2.22 -0.74
CA TYR A 144 -1.07 2.50 0.29
C TYR A 144 -1.10 1.39 1.34
N ASP A 145 -0.69 1.74 2.55
CA ASP A 145 -0.74 0.92 3.77
C ASP A 145 -1.34 1.72 4.95
N GLY A 146 -2.26 2.63 4.65
CA GLY A 146 -2.95 3.48 5.62
C GLY A 146 -4.14 2.80 6.28
N GLY A 147 -5.15 3.59 6.68
CA GLY A 147 -6.36 3.09 7.32
C GLY A 147 -7.11 2.04 6.49
N HIS A 148 -7.67 1.02 7.16
CA HIS A 148 -8.24 -0.16 6.50
C HIS A 148 -9.76 -0.26 6.59
N SER A 149 -10.46 0.83 6.95
CA SER A 149 -11.90 0.93 6.72
C SER A 149 -12.20 0.93 5.22
N PHE A 150 -13.41 0.61 4.81
CA PHE A 150 -13.77 0.71 3.40
C PHE A 150 -13.57 2.13 2.87
N ARG A 151 -13.94 3.14 3.69
CA ARG A 151 -13.80 4.54 3.34
C ARG A 151 -12.33 4.96 3.20
N ASP A 152 -11.49 4.65 4.20
CA ASP A 152 -10.07 5.05 4.14
C ASP A 152 -9.36 4.42 2.94
N GLN A 153 -9.62 3.14 2.70
CA GLN A 153 -9.08 2.42 1.56
C GLN A 153 -9.52 3.03 0.23
N TYR A 154 -10.81 3.39 0.13
CA TYR A 154 -11.35 4.03 -1.06
C TYR A 154 -10.74 5.41 -1.29
N ASP A 155 -10.75 6.26 -0.25
CA ASP A 155 -10.21 7.62 -0.31
C ASP A 155 -8.71 7.58 -0.64
N GLY A 156 -7.95 6.65 -0.03
CA GLY A 156 -6.52 6.50 -0.26
C GLY A 156 -6.14 6.24 -1.72
N VAL A 157 -6.96 5.47 -2.43
CA VAL A 157 -6.72 5.23 -3.86
C VAL A 157 -7.33 6.34 -4.73
N ALA A 158 -8.58 6.75 -4.45
CA ALA A 158 -9.28 7.74 -5.25
C ALA A 158 -8.56 9.10 -5.29
N LEU A 159 -8.02 9.55 -4.14
CA LEU A 159 -7.29 10.80 -4.03
C LEU A 159 -5.92 10.77 -4.73
N ALA A 160 -5.32 9.59 -4.91
CA ALA A 160 -4.05 9.46 -5.62
C ALA A 160 -4.21 9.60 -7.16
N ILE A 161 -5.35 9.18 -7.72
CA ILE A 161 -5.57 9.09 -9.18
C ILE A 161 -5.25 10.40 -9.93
N PRO A 162 -5.67 11.59 -9.50
CA PRO A 162 -5.35 12.84 -10.19
C PRO A 162 -3.85 13.13 -10.27
N HIS A 163 -3.06 12.54 -9.38
CA HIS A 163 -1.62 12.75 -9.25
C HIS A 163 -0.78 11.69 -9.95
N LEU A 164 -1.37 10.55 -10.34
CA LEU A 164 -0.64 9.48 -11.01
C LEU A 164 -0.07 9.93 -12.36
N ALA A 165 1.09 9.38 -12.71
CA ALA A 165 1.65 9.47 -14.07
C ALA A 165 0.71 8.81 -15.10
N ASP A 166 0.97 9.02 -16.38
CA ASP A 166 0.15 8.46 -17.44
C ASP A 166 0.23 6.92 -17.51
N ASP A 167 1.32 6.36 -17.04
CA ASP A 167 1.48 4.93 -16.74
C ASP A 167 2.07 4.83 -15.32
N ALA A 168 1.35 4.22 -14.39
CA ALA A 168 1.73 4.18 -12.98
C ALA A 168 1.37 2.84 -12.33
N LEU A 169 2.06 2.51 -11.24
CA LEU A 169 1.71 1.40 -10.37
C LEU A 169 1.00 1.91 -9.11
N VAL A 170 -0.05 1.20 -8.72
CA VAL A 170 -0.74 1.37 -7.44
C VAL A 170 -0.67 0.06 -6.67
N ILE A 171 0.12 0.04 -5.61
CA ILE A 171 0.37 -1.12 -4.75
C ILE A 171 -0.41 -0.91 -3.46
N ILE A 172 -1.19 -1.90 -3.05
CA ILE A 172 -2.11 -1.78 -1.92
C ILE A 172 -1.90 -2.94 -0.98
N ASP A 173 -1.66 -2.63 0.29
CA ASP A 173 -1.49 -3.64 1.34
C ASP A 173 -2.81 -4.09 1.98
N ASP A 174 -2.72 -5.04 2.89
CA ASP A 174 -3.82 -5.55 3.73
C ASP A 174 -5.03 -6.07 2.95
N THR A 175 -4.82 -6.53 1.73
CA THR A 175 -5.91 -6.94 0.82
C THR A 175 -6.53 -8.30 1.13
N ASN A 176 -6.11 -8.99 2.21
CA ASN A 176 -6.91 -10.07 2.81
C ASN A 176 -8.23 -9.55 3.38
N LYS A 177 -8.31 -8.27 3.77
CA LYS A 177 -9.55 -7.63 4.25
C LYS A 177 -10.54 -7.45 3.10
N ARG A 178 -11.78 -7.89 3.31
CA ARG A 178 -12.85 -7.78 2.29
C ARG A 178 -13.19 -6.32 1.98
N ALA A 179 -13.17 -5.45 3.00
CA ALA A 179 -13.42 -4.02 2.84
C ALA A 179 -12.41 -3.38 1.87
N ALA A 180 -11.11 -3.63 2.08
CA ALA A 180 -10.04 -3.13 1.22
C ALA A 180 -10.24 -3.58 -0.23
N ARG A 181 -10.39 -4.89 -0.47
CA ARG A 181 -10.63 -5.39 -1.85
C ARG A 181 -11.89 -4.81 -2.48
N SER A 182 -12.97 -4.64 -1.70
CA SER A 182 -14.22 -4.09 -2.22
C SER A 182 -14.06 -2.63 -2.65
N ALA A 183 -13.29 -1.83 -1.91
CA ALA A 183 -12.95 -0.46 -2.26
C ALA A 183 -12.12 -0.41 -3.55
N ASN A 184 -11.05 -1.20 -3.61
CA ASN A 184 -10.15 -1.26 -4.77
C ASN A 184 -10.90 -1.68 -6.05
N HIS A 185 -11.74 -2.71 -5.96
CA HIS A 185 -12.54 -3.17 -7.11
C HIS A 185 -13.61 -2.17 -7.53
N LEU A 186 -14.14 -1.37 -6.60
CA LEU A 186 -15.10 -0.32 -6.95
C LEU A 186 -14.42 0.77 -7.80
N ILE A 187 -13.19 1.17 -7.43
CA ILE A 187 -12.41 2.13 -8.20
C ILE A 187 -12.00 1.55 -9.56
N ALA A 188 -11.48 0.32 -9.59
CA ALA A 188 -11.04 -0.33 -10.81
C ALA A 188 -12.17 -0.52 -11.84
N ARG A 189 -13.42 -0.62 -11.40
CA ARG A 189 -14.58 -0.65 -12.30
C ARG A 189 -14.96 0.73 -12.85
N ALA A 190 -14.65 1.79 -12.12
CA ALA A 190 -15.02 3.15 -12.51
C ALA A 190 -13.98 3.78 -13.45
N ILE A 191 -12.74 3.31 -13.42
CA ILE A 191 -11.61 3.85 -14.18
C ILE A 191 -11.12 2.80 -15.18
N PRO A 192 -11.37 2.98 -16.49
CA PRO A 192 -11.05 1.97 -17.51
C PRO A 192 -9.57 1.59 -17.57
N GLY A 193 -8.67 2.55 -17.29
CA GLY A 193 -7.23 2.32 -17.27
C GLY A 193 -6.67 1.68 -16.01
N PHE A 194 -7.51 1.32 -15.02
CA PHE A 194 -7.07 0.78 -13.73
C PHE A 194 -7.17 -0.76 -13.72
N GLU A 195 -6.09 -1.43 -14.10
CA GLU A 195 -6.02 -2.87 -14.32
C GLU A 195 -5.37 -3.60 -13.14
N LEU A 196 -6.02 -4.64 -12.61
CA LEU A 196 -5.45 -5.51 -11.57
C LEU A 196 -4.40 -6.45 -12.18
N ILE A 197 -3.13 -6.25 -11.83
CA ILE A 197 -1.99 -7.06 -12.31
C ILE A 197 -1.72 -8.24 -11.38
N LEU A 198 -1.69 -8.00 -10.07
CA LEU A 198 -1.44 -9.03 -9.07
C LEU A 198 -2.48 -8.98 -7.95
N ASN A 199 -2.90 -10.16 -7.50
CA ASN A 199 -3.78 -10.32 -6.33
C ASN A 199 -3.19 -11.43 -5.43
N LEU A 200 -2.28 -11.03 -4.56
CA LEU A 200 -1.46 -11.91 -3.73
C LEU A 200 -2.12 -12.11 -2.36
N ARG A 201 -3.15 -12.93 -2.31
CA ARG A 201 -3.80 -13.29 -1.06
C ARG A 201 -2.99 -14.31 -0.28
N THR A 202 -2.97 -14.17 1.04
CA THR A 202 -2.35 -15.14 1.93
C THR A 202 -3.40 -15.96 2.67
N PRO A 203 -3.12 -17.23 3.03
CA PRO A 203 -4.08 -18.09 3.72
C PRO A 203 -4.51 -17.54 5.08
N ARG A 204 -3.64 -16.78 5.73
CA ARG A 204 -3.86 -16.13 7.03
C ARG A 204 -3.13 -14.79 7.05
N ASN A 205 -3.56 -13.91 7.95
CA ASN A 205 -2.82 -12.68 8.22
C ASN A 205 -1.46 -12.98 8.89
N HIS A 206 -0.54 -12.05 8.81
CA HIS A 206 0.84 -12.18 9.29
C HIS A 206 1.57 -13.36 8.63
N SER A 207 1.27 -13.62 7.36
CA SER A 207 1.98 -14.64 6.58
C SER A 207 3.40 -14.16 6.28
N PRO A 208 4.42 -15.02 6.42
CA PRO A 208 5.81 -14.64 6.09
C PRO A 208 6.01 -14.39 4.58
N THR A 209 5.04 -14.71 3.75
CA THR A 209 5.11 -14.47 2.30
C THR A 209 4.75 -13.02 1.94
N TRP A 210 3.47 -12.65 2.09
CA TRP A 210 2.93 -11.34 1.70
C TRP A 210 2.12 -10.67 2.82
N TRP A 211 2.46 -10.96 4.07
CA TRP A 211 1.83 -10.43 5.28
C TRP A 211 0.30 -10.64 5.29
N ASN A 212 -0.46 -9.62 5.03
CA ASN A 212 -1.93 -9.62 4.99
C ASN A 212 -2.49 -9.55 3.55
N GLY A 213 -1.67 -9.91 2.56
CA GLY A 213 -2.01 -9.87 1.14
C GLY A 213 -1.77 -8.51 0.49
N VAL A 214 -1.42 -8.53 -0.79
CA VAL A 214 -1.09 -7.36 -1.60
C VAL A 214 -1.86 -7.40 -2.91
N GLN A 215 -2.40 -6.26 -3.35
CA GLN A 215 -2.87 -6.06 -4.72
C GLN A 215 -1.98 -5.05 -5.44
N VAL A 216 -1.68 -5.31 -6.70
CA VAL A 216 -0.96 -4.39 -7.58
C VAL A 216 -1.83 -4.09 -8.77
N PHE A 217 -2.05 -2.81 -9.01
CA PHE A 217 -2.77 -2.31 -10.19
C PHE A 217 -1.80 -1.53 -11.06
N ARG A 218 -1.98 -1.65 -12.38
CA ARG A 218 -1.43 -0.72 -13.35
C ARG A 218 -2.51 0.31 -13.66
N TYR A 219 -2.16 1.56 -13.60
CA TYR A 219 -2.98 2.66 -14.08
C TYR A 219 -2.41 3.15 -15.41
N ARG A 220 -3.26 3.26 -16.41
CA ARG A 220 -2.96 3.92 -17.70
C ARG A 220 -3.98 5.02 -17.92
N ARG A 221 -3.50 6.25 -17.97
CA ARG A 221 -4.39 7.41 -18.15
C ARG A 221 -5.22 7.28 -19.41
N SER A 222 -6.51 7.52 -19.28
CA SER A 222 -7.48 7.53 -20.36
C SER A 222 -8.18 8.90 -20.44
N PRO A 223 -8.55 9.39 -21.61
CA PRO A 223 -9.33 10.63 -21.74
C PRO A 223 -10.61 10.64 -20.91
N GLY A 224 -11.22 9.48 -20.70
CA GLY A 224 -12.43 9.33 -19.87
C GLY A 224 -12.22 9.48 -18.37
N ASP A 225 -10.98 9.37 -17.87
CA ASP A 225 -10.71 9.39 -16.43
C ASP A 225 -11.04 10.75 -15.80
N ALA A 226 -10.86 11.85 -16.53
CA ALA A 226 -11.21 13.19 -16.07
C ALA A 226 -12.71 13.41 -15.83
N SER A 227 -13.57 12.59 -16.42
CA SER A 227 -15.02 12.62 -16.24
C SER A 227 -15.51 11.77 -15.07
N VAL A 228 -14.64 10.97 -14.45
CA VAL A 228 -15.01 10.12 -13.31
C VAL A 228 -15.15 10.97 -12.06
N SER A 229 -16.37 11.03 -11.53
CA SER A 229 -16.66 11.72 -10.27
C SER A 229 -16.48 10.78 -9.08
N PHE A 230 -15.78 11.26 -8.05
CA PHE A 230 -15.68 10.57 -6.77
C PHE A 230 -16.57 11.24 -5.70
N PRO A 231 -17.24 10.46 -4.84
CA PRO A 231 -17.27 8.99 -4.80
C PRO A 231 -18.09 8.39 -5.95
N THR A 232 -17.63 7.25 -6.47
CA THR A 232 -18.28 6.52 -7.56
C THR A 232 -19.60 5.88 -7.14
N ALA A 233 -20.44 5.54 -8.10
CA ALA A 233 -21.70 4.83 -7.83
C ALA A 233 -21.46 3.55 -6.99
N GLY A 234 -22.31 3.31 -6.00
CA GLY A 234 -22.21 2.17 -5.08
C GLY A 234 -21.31 2.39 -3.86
N PHE A 235 -20.59 3.52 -3.77
CA PHE A 235 -19.74 3.84 -2.60
C PHE A 235 -20.53 3.87 -1.30
N ALA A 236 -21.65 4.62 -1.25
CA ALA A 236 -22.46 4.78 -0.04
C ALA A 236 -22.99 3.44 0.50
N ILE A 237 -23.48 2.58 -0.40
CA ILE A 237 -23.99 1.24 -0.03
C ILE A 237 -22.85 0.38 0.55
N ARG A 238 -21.70 0.35 -0.10
CA ARG A 238 -20.56 -0.47 0.37
C ARG A 238 -19.96 0.07 1.65
N LYS A 239 -19.84 1.40 1.79
CA LYS A 239 -19.41 2.03 3.04
C LYS A 239 -20.34 1.61 4.19
N PHE A 240 -21.65 1.73 4.01
CA PHE A 240 -22.62 1.29 5.02
C PHE A 240 -22.46 -0.20 5.38
N ILE A 241 -22.30 -1.07 4.39
CA ILE A 241 -22.12 -2.51 4.65
C ILE A 241 -20.85 -2.79 5.44
N TYR A 242 -19.71 -2.24 5.04
CA TYR A 242 -18.40 -2.62 5.59
C TYR A 242 -18.03 -1.84 6.84
N ASP A 243 -18.27 -0.54 6.88
CA ASP A 243 -17.84 0.31 7.98
C ASP A 243 -18.88 0.42 9.10
N ASP A 244 -20.18 0.36 8.73
CA ASP A 244 -21.23 0.54 9.72
C ASP A 244 -21.84 -0.80 10.14
N LEU A 245 -22.49 -1.54 9.23
CA LEU A 245 -23.26 -2.76 9.55
C LEU A 245 -22.37 -3.91 10.05
N LEU A 246 -21.31 -4.27 9.32
CA LEU A 246 -20.43 -5.38 9.70
C LEU A 246 -19.62 -5.07 10.96
N LEU A 247 -19.25 -3.82 11.18
CA LEU A 247 -18.59 -3.39 12.41
C LEU A 247 -19.53 -3.56 13.61
N GLU A 248 -20.78 -3.08 13.50
CA GLU A 248 -21.78 -3.24 14.55
C GLU A 248 -22.03 -4.70 14.88
N MET A 249 -22.22 -5.55 13.86
CA MET A 249 -22.38 -7.00 14.06
C MET A 249 -21.18 -7.63 14.79
N LYS A 250 -19.96 -7.21 14.47
CA LYS A 250 -18.72 -7.66 15.13
C LYS A 250 -18.67 -7.25 16.59
N LEU A 251 -19.02 -6.01 16.89
CA LEU A 251 -19.09 -5.49 18.26
C LEU A 251 -20.14 -6.21 19.09
N ARG A 252 -21.36 -6.40 18.56
CA ARG A 252 -22.41 -7.16 19.22
C ARG A 252 -22.01 -8.62 19.51
N ARG A 253 -21.30 -9.29 18.58
CA ARG A 253 -20.77 -10.64 18.80
C ARG A 253 -19.69 -10.66 19.90
N ARG A 254 -18.81 -9.66 19.96
CA ARG A 254 -17.78 -9.55 21.01
C ARG A 254 -18.44 -9.34 22.38
N ALA A 255 -19.39 -8.41 22.50
CA ALA A 255 -20.14 -8.15 23.73
C ALA A 255 -20.87 -9.42 24.23
N ARG A 256 -21.56 -10.16 23.35
CA ARG A 256 -22.21 -11.44 23.70
C ARG A 256 -21.22 -12.49 24.20
N ARG A 257 -20.02 -12.58 23.59
CA ARG A 257 -18.97 -13.50 24.04
C ARG A 257 -18.41 -13.10 25.42
N ALA A 258 -18.20 -11.84 25.67
CA ALA A 258 -17.75 -11.32 26.98
C ALA A 258 -18.79 -11.64 28.08
N LEU A 259 -20.08 -11.37 27.84
CA LEU A 259 -21.16 -11.69 28.75
C LEU A 259 -21.29 -13.21 29.04
N ARG A 260 -21.05 -14.06 28.05
CA ARG A 260 -21.04 -15.53 28.25
C ARG A 260 -19.86 -16.01 29.07
N LYS A 261 -18.68 -15.34 28.96
CA LYS A 261 -17.49 -15.64 29.76
C LYS A 261 -17.69 -15.25 31.23
N SER A 262 -18.28 -14.08 31.50
CA SER A 262 -18.53 -13.59 32.88
C SER A 262 -19.60 -14.41 33.63
N ARG A 263 -20.46 -15.14 32.91
CA ARG A 263 -21.54 -15.99 33.48
C ARG A 263 -21.14 -17.46 33.68
N ARG A 264 -19.91 -17.88 33.36
CA ARG A 264 -19.42 -19.22 33.67
C ARG A 264 -19.01 -19.23 35.15
N PRO A 265 -19.64 -20.06 36.01
CA PRO A 265 -19.15 -20.23 37.38
C PRO A 265 -17.72 -20.75 37.36
N LYS A 266 -16.93 -20.27 38.32
CA LYS A 266 -15.56 -20.78 38.55
C LYS A 266 -15.59 -22.21 38.99
#